data_980dff703c4bbb1022040f0641383cec
#
_entry.id   980dff703c4bbb1022040f0641383cec
#
_cell.length_a   1.000
_cell.length_b   1.000
_cell.length_c   1.000
_cell.angle_alpha   90.00
_cell.angle_beta   90.00
_cell.angle_gamma   90.00
#
_symmetry.space_group_name_H-M   'P 1'
#
loop_
_entity.id
_entity.type
_entity.pdbx_description
1 polymer ?
#
loop_
_entity_poly.entity_id
_entity_poly.type
_entity_poly.pdbx_seq_one_letter_code
_entity_poly.pdbx_strand_id
1 'polypeptide(L)'
;MKIKSIVAICAVLAMSLVSFKPSDKEVQSEKPFGGLALYTVRDAMKDARTTLEKVAQAGYVNVESAGYNNGKFYNLSPADFKALLDEMKLTPISAHQGTANFDNIDQQIADLKTAGFKYFVIPVPPMGLFTFDQVNKRMAMKGGAKNLAEILDKLGEKCAAAGLQLLYHNHDFEFRKDETGVVPIEYLLENCNPKYVNFQMDLYWVTKAGADPVDYFKRYPGRFKIWHVKDMDDQGRFAPVGNGKIDFKRILDNKKLSGMQYYFVEQDACFNETPLEAIVISHKGLEKIGFK
;
A
#
# COMPACT_ATOMS: atom_id res chain seq x y z
N MET A 1 91.23 -5.65 49.07
CA MET A 1 90.41 -6.54 48.21
C MET A 1 88.96 -6.06 48.27
N LYS A 2 88.51 -5.33 47.28
CA LYS A 2 87.13 -4.72 47.25
C LYS A 2 86.30 -5.47 46.21
N ILE A 3 85.24 -6.12 46.72
CA ILE A 3 84.27 -6.84 45.92
C ILE A 3 83.26 -5.80 45.45
N LYS A 4 83.13 -5.66 44.13
CA LYS A 4 82.10 -4.81 43.52
C LYS A 4 80.82 -5.66 43.25
N SER A 5 79.75 -5.29 43.89
CA SER A 5 78.44 -5.88 43.66
C SER A 5 77.85 -5.28 42.39
N ILE A 6 77.43 -6.13 41.44
CA ILE A 6 76.69 -5.77 40.26
C ILE A 6 75.23 -5.93 40.58
N VAL A 7 74.48 -4.80 40.50
CA VAL A 7 73.02 -4.81 40.63
C VAL A 7 72.44 -4.97 39.25
N ALA A 8 71.80 -6.08 38.97
CA ALA A 8 71.04 -6.30 37.75
C ALA A 8 69.63 -5.66 37.85
N ILE A 9 69.36 -4.72 37.04
CA ILE A 9 68.01 -4.12 36.93
C ILE A 9 67.19 -4.94 35.93
N CYS A 10 66.23 -5.69 36.42
CA CYS A 10 65.20 -6.32 35.57
C CYS A 10 64.14 -5.29 35.20
N ALA A 11 64.12 -4.86 33.95
CA ALA A 11 63.03 -4.08 33.39
C ALA A 11 61.84 -5.02 33.08
N VAL A 12 60.80 -4.91 33.84
CA VAL A 12 59.50 -5.60 33.56
C VAL A 12 58.74 -4.78 32.52
N LEU A 13 58.68 -5.29 31.27
CA LEU A 13 57.82 -4.74 30.22
C LEU A 13 56.38 -5.14 30.49
N ALA A 14 55.57 -4.21 31.00
CA ALA A 14 54.12 -4.40 31.09
C ALA A 14 53.51 -4.25 29.72
N MET A 15 53.21 -5.37 29.04
CA MET A 15 52.33 -5.38 27.85
C MET A 15 50.88 -5.13 28.29
N SER A 16 50.40 -3.91 28.08
CA SER A 16 48.97 -3.62 28.20
C SER A 16 48.23 -4.27 27.01
N LEU A 17 47.53 -5.37 27.30
CA LEU A 17 46.54 -5.97 26.40
C LEU A 17 45.38 -4.99 26.28
N VAL A 18 45.34 -4.22 25.18
CA VAL A 18 44.15 -3.49 24.78
C VAL A 18 43.15 -4.52 24.29
N SER A 19 42.19 -4.87 25.14
CA SER A 19 41.03 -5.68 24.78
C SER A 19 40.14 -4.84 23.89
N PHE A 20 40.19 -5.07 22.56
CA PHE A 20 39.17 -4.59 21.63
C PHE A 20 37.86 -5.34 21.96
N LYS A 21 36.97 -4.71 22.73
CA LYS A 21 35.56 -5.11 22.73
C LYS A 21 35.00 -4.70 21.37
N PRO A 22 34.42 -5.63 20.59
CA PRO A 22 33.58 -5.23 19.48
C PRO A 22 32.47 -4.33 20.04
N SER A 23 32.34 -3.13 19.54
CA SER A 23 31.14 -2.33 19.83
C SER A 23 29.98 -3.07 19.18
N ASP A 24 29.18 -3.76 19.97
CA ASP A 24 27.82 -4.10 19.62
C ASP A 24 27.11 -2.76 19.38
N LYS A 25 27.17 -2.26 18.15
CA LYS A 25 26.15 -1.35 17.67
C LYS A 25 24.87 -2.18 17.76
N GLU A 26 24.10 -2.01 18.82
CA GLU A 26 22.69 -2.32 18.80
C GLU A 26 22.16 -1.75 17.49
N VAL A 27 21.85 -2.65 16.55
CA VAL A 27 21.02 -2.31 15.42
C VAL A 27 19.71 -1.91 16.08
N GLN A 28 19.51 -0.60 16.28
CA GLN A 28 18.23 -0.06 16.68
C GLN A 28 17.25 -0.64 15.69
N SER A 29 16.43 -1.59 16.11
CA SER A 29 15.37 -2.13 15.30
C SER A 29 14.47 -0.95 14.99
N GLU A 30 14.52 -0.47 13.76
CA GLU A 30 13.65 0.62 13.32
C GLU A 30 12.22 0.22 13.59
N LYS A 31 11.44 1.16 14.14
CA LYS A 31 10.04 0.85 14.46
C LYS A 31 9.33 0.45 13.18
N PRO A 32 8.62 -0.67 13.16
CA PRO A 32 7.86 -1.09 12.00
C PRO A 32 6.91 0.03 11.55
N PHE A 33 6.77 0.22 10.24
CA PHE A 33 5.94 1.28 9.66
C PHE A 33 5.37 0.86 8.30
N GLY A 34 4.47 1.68 7.77
CA GLY A 34 3.95 1.52 6.42
C GLY A 34 2.88 0.45 6.27
N GLY A 35 2.31 0.41 5.09
CA GLY A 35 1.26 -0.52 4.71
C GLY A 35 1.62 -1.37 3.50
N LEU A 36 1.03 -2.57 3.45
CA LEU A 36 1.12 -3.48 2.31
C LEU A 36 -0.28 -3.82 1.80
N ALA A 37 -0.50 -3.65 0.49
CA ALA A 37 -1.64 -4.25 -0.21
C ALA A 37 -1.36 -5.74 -0.42
N LEU A 38 -2.15 -6.60 0.23
CA LEU A 38 -1.99 -8.06 0.20
C LEU A 38 -2.22 -8.65 -1.20
N TYR A 39 -2.72 -7.84 -2.14
CA TYR A 39 -2.75 -8.21 -3.56
C TYR A 39 -1.35 -8.54 -4.10
N THR A 40 -0.32 -7.87 -3.63
CA THR A 40 1.08 -8.13 -3.99
C THR A 40 1.49 -9.58 -3.73
N VAL A 41 1.03 -10.13 -2.61
CA VAL A 41 1.36 -11.50 -2.16
C VAL A 41 0.17 -12.46 -2.28
N ARG A 42 -0.83 -12.15 -3.13
CA ARG A 42 -2.11 -12.87 -3.25
C ARG A 42 -1.98 -14.37 -3.43
N ASP A 43 -0.99 -14.83 -4.19
CA ASP A 43 -0.78 -16.27 -4.41
C ASP A 43 -0.25 -17.00 -3.17
N ALA A 44 0.52 -16.30 -2.32
CA ALA A 44 1.00 -16.82 -1.05
C ALA A 44 -0.08 -16.81 0.04
N MET A 45 -1.10 -15.94 -0.07
CA MET A 45 -2.23 -15.86 0.87
C MET A 45 -3.11 -17.11 0.93
N LYS A 46 -2.84 -18.15 0.14
CA LYS A 46 -3.40 -19.50 0.32
C LYS A 46 -3.02 -20.06 1.71
N ASP A 47 -1.83 -19.73 2.22
CA ASP A 47 -1.42 -19.86 3.60
C ASP A 47 -1.33 -18.46 4.24
N ALA A 48 -2.47 -17.97 4.70
CA ALA A 48 -2.58 -16.62 5.23
C ALA A 48 -1.67 -16.41 6.45
N ARG A 49 -1.57 -17.40 7.36
CA ARG A 49 -0.76 -17.28 8.58
C ARG A 49 0.72 -17.06 8.24
N THR A 50 1.32 -17.99 7.51
CA THR A 50 2.75 -17.90 7.13
C THR A 50 3.03 -16.65 6.31
N THR A 51 2.09 -16.23 5.45
CA THR A 51 2.29 -15.03 4.63
C THR A 51 2.24 -13.76 5.47
N LEU A 52 1.27 -13.62 6.38
CA LEU A 52 1.15 -12.44 7.26
C LEU A 52 2.33 -12.35 8.25
N GLU A 53 2.85 -13.48 8.73
CA GLU A 53 4.11 -13.48 9.50
C GLU A 53 5.26 -12.84 8.71
N LYS A 54 5.43 -13.21 7.44
CA LYS A 54 6.46 -12.63 6.57
C LYS A 54 6.23 -11.15 6.27
N VAL A 55 4.96 -10.73 6.15
CA VAL A 55 4.59 -9.32 5.99
C VAL A 55 5.00 -8.51 7.22
N ALA A 56 4.69 -9.00 8.43
CA ALA A 56 5.09 -8.37 9.68
C ALA A 56 6.63 -8.36 9.84
N GLN A 57 7.31 -9.46 9.51
CA GLN A 57 8.77 -9.55 9.54
C GLN A 57 9.45 -8.60 8.54
N ALA A 58 8.81 -8.29 7.41
CA ALA A 58 9.29 -7.30 6.46
C ALA A 58 9.17 -5.85 6.99
N GLY A 59 8.51 -5.63 8.13
CA GLY A 59 8.41 -4.33 8.80
C GLY A 59 7.09 -3.60 8.61
N TYR A 60 6.13 -4.14 7.88
CA TYR A 60 4.82 -3.51 7.70
C TYR A 60 3.95 -3.61 8.96
N VAL A 61 3.11 -2.60 9.17
CA VAL A 61 2.17 -2.53 10.31
C VAL A 61 0.70 -2.40 9.87
N ASN A 62 0.46 -1.95 8.66
CA ASN A 62 -0.89 -1.78 8.10
C ASN A 62 -1.09 -2.73 6.92
N VAL A 63 -2.30 -3.22 6.75
CA VAL A 63 -2.64 -4.06 5.61
C VAL A 63 -3.91 -3.59 4.91
N GLU A 64 -3.89 -3.77 3.59
CA GLU A 64 -5.08 -3.71 2.76
C GLU A 64 -5.40 -5.11 2.24
N SER A 65 -6.65 -5.55 2.41
CA SER A 65 -7.11 -6.83 1.88
C SER A 65 -7.60 -6.71 0.44
N ALA A 66 -7.32 -7.72 -0.39
CA ALA A 66 -7.90 -7.90 -1.72
C ALA A 66 -8.49 -9.31 -1.92
N GLY A 67 -8.64 -10.07 -0.83
CA GLY A 67 -9.03 -11.48 -0.85
C GLY A 67 -10.40 -11.77 -0.26
N TYR A 68 -11.35 -10.81 -0.31
CA TYR A 68 -12.72 -11.06 0.15
C TYR A 68 -13.53 -11.82 -0.89
N ASN A 69 -14.15 -12.92 -0.47
CA ASN A 69 -15.05 -13.72 -1.29
C ASN A 69 -16.08 -14.44 -0.42
N ASN A 70 -17.38 -14.31 -0.76
CA ASN A 70 -18.49 -15.01 -0.11
C ASN A 70 -18.45 -14.95 1.44
N GLY A 71 -18.29 -13.76 2.00
CA GLY A 71 -18.28 -13.54 3.46
C GLY A 71 -16.96 -13.92 4.16
N LYS A 72 -15.89 -14.18 3.42
CA LYS A 72 -14.60 -14.60 3.97
C LYS A 72 -13.43 -13.80 3.40
N PHE A 73 -12.44 -13.55 4.24
CA PHE A 73 -11.13 -13.01 3.85
C PHE A 73 -10.13 -14.17 3.80
N TYR A 74 -9.61 -14.49 2.61
CA TYR A 74 -8.64 -15.59 2.43
C TYR A 74 -9.09 -16.92 3.09
N ASN A 75 -10.36 -17.27 2.92
CA ASN A 75 -11.07 -18.43 3.50
C ASN A 75 -11.32 -18.38 5.02
N LEU A 76 -10.94 -17.31 5.72
CA LEU A 76 -11.21 -17.08 7.13
C LEU A 76 -12.50 -16.28 7.30
N SER A 77 -13.25 -16.51 8.37
CA SER A 77 -14.33 -15.60 8.74
C SER A 77 -13.78 -14.20 9.05
N PRO A 78 -14.58 -13.13 8.96
CA PRO A 78 -14.13 -11.78 9.31
C PRO A 78 -13.53 -11.70 10.72
N ALA A 79 -14.09 -12.40 11.70
CA ALA A 79 -13.60 -12.44 13.07
C ALA A 79 -12.26 -13.21 13.18
N ASP A 80 -12.13 -14.36 12.50
CA ASP A 80 -10.89 -15.14 12.51
C ASP A 80 -9.76 -14.40 11.80
N PHE A 81 -10.08 -13.71 10.69
CA PHE A 81 -9.11 -12.88 9.99
C PHE A 81 -8.62 -11.72 10.86
N LYS A 82 -9.55 -11.05 11.58
CA LYS A 82 -9.19 -10.01 12.55
C LYS A 82 -8.28 -10.56 13.65
N ALA A 83 -8.62 -11.71 14.24
CA ALA A 83 -7.82 -12.35 15.28
C ALA A 83 -6.40 -12.68 14.77
N LEU A 84 -6.28 -13.19 13.55
CA LEU A 84 -4.99 -13.47 12.93
C LEU A 84 -4.14 -12.21 12.71
N LEU A 85 -4.77 -11.12 12.24
CA LEU A 85 -4.08 -9.84 12.10
C LEU A 85 -3.60 -9.28 13.44
N ASP A 86 -4.43 -9.39 14.49
CA ASP A 86 -4.06 -8.94 15.84
C ASP A 86 -2.86 -9.73 16.40
N GLU A 87 -2.84 -11.06 16.19
CA GLU A 87 -1.73 -11.93 16.58
C GLU A 87 -0.42 -11.47 15.89
N MET A 88 -0.50 -11.11 14.61
CA MET A 88 0.65 -10.62 13.83
C MET A 88 0.95 -9.14 14.07
N LYS A 89 0.18 -8.43 14.90
CA LYS A 89 0.27 -6.98 15.13
C LYS A 89 0.11 -6.15 13.84
N LEU A 90 -0.69 -6.64 12.92
CA LEU A 90 -1.05 -5.96 11.67
C LEU A 90 -2.41 -5.29 11.81
N THR A 91 -2.50 -4.04 11.40
CA THR A 91 -3.74 -3.27 11.49
C THR A 91 -4.48 -3.29 10.15
N PRO A 92 -5.73 -3.80 10.09
CA PRO A 92 -6.56 -3.71 8.89
C PRO A 92 -7.00 -2.25 8.67
N ILE A 93 -6.68 -1.69 7.52
CA ILE A 93 -7.05 -0.31 7.20
C ILE A 93 -8.11 -0.26 6.10
N SER A 94 -7.88 -0.91 4.98
CA SER A 94 -8.74 -0.88 3.79
C SER A 94 -8.92 -2.27 3.19
N ALA A 95 -10.04 -2.46 2.48
CA ALA A 95 -10.27 -3.70 1.75
C ALA A 95 -10.87 -3.40 0.37
N HIS A 96 -10.28 -4.00 -0.65
CA HIS A 96 -10.78 -4.00 -2.03
C HIS A 96 -12.01 -4.90 -2.14
N GLN A 97 -13.11 -4.35 -2.64
CA GLN A 97 -14.42 -4.98 -2.78
C GLN A 97 -14.88 -4.94 -4.23
N GLY A 98 -14.21 -5.72 -5.08
CA GLY A 98 -14.46 -5.71 -6.54
C GLY A 98 -15.83 -6.28 -6.96
N THR A 99 -16.51 -6.99 -6.07
CA THR A 99 -17.84 -7.61 -6.33
C THR A 99 -18.99 -6.82 -5.73
N ALA A 100 -18.73 -5.63 -5.17
CA ALA A 100 -19.75 -4.83 -4.51
C ALA A 100 -20.87 -4.42 -5.48
N ASN A 101 -22.10 -4.57 -5.00
CA ASN A 101 -23.32 -4.15 -5.68
C ASN A 101 -24.41 -3.82 -4.66
N PHE A 102 -25.59 -3.38 -5.11
CA PHE A 102 -26.67 -2.98 -4.22
C PHE A 102 -27.28 -4.12 -3.40
N ASP A 103 -27.13 -5.37 -3.86
CA ASP A 103 -27.70 -6.54 -3.18
C ASP A 103 -26.79 -7.07 -2.07
N ASN A 104 -25.46 -6.89 -2.19
CA ASN A 104 -24.48 -7.48 -1.27
C ASN A 104 -23.72 -6.48 -0.40
N ILE A 105 -23.86 -5.17 -0.65
CA ILE A 105 -23.09 -4.12 0.03
C ILE A 105 -23.27 -4.16 1.56
N ASP A 106 -24.47 -4.40 2.05
CA ASP A 106 -24.78 -4.38 3.49
C ASP A 106 -24.04 -5.51 4.23
N GLN A 107 -23.96 -6.71 3.61
CA GLN A 107 -23.16 -7.82 4.15
C GLN A 107 -21.67 -7.50 4.11
N GLN A 108 -21.16 -6.98 2.99
CA GLN A 108 -19.75 -6.61 2.89
C GLN A 108 -19.35 -5.55 3.91
N ILE A 109 -20.20 -4.54 4.15
CA ILE A 109 -20.00 -3.54 5.20
C ILE A 109 -19.92 -4.19 6.58
N ALA A 110 -20.82 -5.10 6.91
CA ALA A 110 -20.84 -5.80 8.20
C ALA A 110 -19.56 -6.62 8.40
N ASP A 111 -19.12 -7.32 7.35
CA ASP A 111 -17.91 -8.16 7.38
C ASP A 111 -16.63 -7.31 7.51
N LEU A 112 -16.54 -6.18 6.78
CA LEU A 112 -15.43 -5.26 6.92
C LEU A 112 -15.33 -4.69 8.33
N LYS A 113 -16.46 -4.30 8.92
CA LYS A 113 -16.49 -3.79 10.30
C LYS A 113 -16.07 -4.86 11.31
N THR A 114 -16.53 -6.10 11.14
CA THR A 114 -16.13 -7.22 11.99
C THR A 114 -14.63 -7.49 11.89
N ALA A 115 -14.06 -7.40 10.69
CA ALA A 115 -12.61 -7.54 10.46
C ALA A 115 -11.80 -6.30 10.89
N GLY A 116 -12.46 -5.18 11.27
CA GLY A 116 -11.81 -3.98 11.79
C GLY A 116 -11.34 -2.99 10.74
N PHE A 117 -11.77 -3.11 9.48
CA PHE A 117 -11.42 -2.17 8.42
C PHE A 117 -12.10 -0.80 8.60
N LYS A 118 -11.47 0.25 8.07
CA LYS A 118 -11.95 1.64 8.09
C LYS A 118 -12.45 2.11 6.72
N TYR A 119 -11.86 1.57 5.66
CA TYR A 119 -12.14 1.97 4.28
C TYR A 119 -12.64 0.80 3.46
N PHE A 120 -13.70 1.08 2.73
CA PHE A 120 -14.29 0.23 1.72
C PHE A 120 -13.79 0.71 0.35
N VAL A 121 -12.98 -0.06 -0.36
CA VAL A 121 -12.38 0.37 -1.63
C VAL A 121 -13.01 -0.35 -2.81
N ILE A 122 -13.50 0.42 -3.78
CA ILE A 122 -13.93 -0.09 -5.09
C ILE A 122 -12.72 -0.05 -6.03
N PRO A 123 -12.14 -1.22 -6.38
CA PRO A 123 -10.87 -1.27 -7.13
C PRO A 123 -11.02 -1.08 -8.64
N VAL A 124 -12.22 -1.30 -9.18
CA VAL A 124 -12.57 -1.12 -10.60
C VAL A 124 -14.04 -0.75 -10.70
N PRO A 125 -14.51 -0.15 -11.83
CA PRO A 125 -15.93 0.14 -12.03
C PRO A 125 -16.80 -1.09 -11.78
N PRO A 126 -17.70 -1.06 -10.79
CA PRO A 126 -18.49 -2.23 -10.39
C PRO A 126 -19.67 -2.49 -11.34
N MET A 127 -20.46 -3.54 -11.08
CA MET A 127 -21.74 -3.83 -11.75
C MET A 127 -21.63 -3.88 -13.29
N GLY A 128 -20.55 -4.48 -13.79
CA GLY A 128 -20.34 -4.68 -15.21
C GLY A 128 -19.89 -3.44 -15.99
N LEU A 129 -19.56 -2.35 -15.31
CA LEU A 129 -18.99 -1.15 -15.93
C LEU A 129 -17.51 -1.32 -16.29
N PHE A 130 -16.80 -2.25 -15.68
CA PHE A 130 -15.43 -2.61 -16.04
C PHE A 130 -15.43 -3.54 -17.26
N THR A 131 -14.51 -3.31 -18.20
CA THR A 131 -14.33 -4.16 -19.39
C THR A 131 -12.87 -4.19 -19.81
N PHE A 132 -12.52 -5.17 -20.65
CA PHE A 132 -11.24 -5.22 -21.34
C PHE A 132 -11.45 -4.98 -22.83
N ASP A 133 -10.85 -3.90 -23.34
CA ASP A 133 -10.86 -3.56 -24.76
C ASP A 133 -9.98 -4.55 -25.53
N GLN A 134 -10.61 -5.50 -26.22
CA GLN A 134 -9.91 -6.55 -26.94
C GLN A 134 -9.11 -6.03 -28.14
N VAL A 135 -9.51 -4.90 -28.72
CA VAL A 135 -8.84 -4.29 -29.88
C VAL A 135 -7.52 -3.63 -29.43
N ASN A 136 -7.62 -2.78 -28.42
CA ASN A 136 -6.46 -2.01 -27.91
C ASN A 136 -5.68 -2.74 -26.81
N LYS A 137 -6.10 -3.96 -26.41
CA LYS A 137 -5.47 -4.80 -25.36
C LYS A 137 -5.26 -4.04 -24.05
N ARG A 138 -6.31 -3.35 -23.58
CA ARG A 138 -6.23 -2.52 -22.37
C ARG A 138 -7.53 -2.54 -21.56
N MET A 139 -7.39 -2.21 -20.29
CA MET A 139 -8.55 -1.96 -19.41
C MET A 139 -9.35 -0.77 -19.91
N ALA A 140 -10.67 -0.82 -19.75
CA ALA A 140 -11.59 0.22 -20.14
C ALA A 140 -12.85 0.21 -19.25
N MET A 141 -13.58 1.31 -19.28
CA MET A 141 -14.90 1.46 -18.69
C MET A 141 -15.95 1.61 -19.79
N LYS A 142 -17.16 1.13 -19.50
CA LYS A 142 -18.36 1.37 -20.32
C LYS A 142 -19.47 1.93 -19.44
N GLY A 143 -20.48 2.54 -20.06
CA GLY A 143 -21.64 3.11 -19.36
C GLY A 143 -21.40 4.49 -18.75
N GLY A 144 -20.22 5.09 -18.99
CA GLY A 144 -19.88 6.48 -18.70
C GLY A 144 -19.62 6.82 -17.24
N ALA A 145 -18.81 7.87 -17.04
CA ALA A 145 -18.39 8.34 -15.71
C ALA A 145 -19.56 8.81 -14.84
N LYS A 146 -20.63 9.37 -15.45
CA LYS A 146 -21.81 9.80 -14.72
C LYS A 146 -22.51 8.64 -14.02
N ASN A 147 -22.73 7.53 -14.71
CA ASN A 147 -23.35 6.35 -14.12
C ASN A 147 -22.48 5.78 -12.98
N LEU A 148 -21.18 5.74 -13.17
CA LEU A 148 -20.24 5.30 -12.11
C LEU A 148 -20.35 6.22 -10.88
N ALA A 149 -20.39 7.54 -11.06
CA ALA A 149 -20.52 8.49 -9.94
C ALA A 149 -21.81 8.24 -9.12
N GLU A 150 -22.95 8.06 -9.80
CA GLU A 150 -24.23 7.79 -9.14
C GLU A 150 -24.19 6.46 -8.33
N ILE A 151 -23.53 5.43 -8.86
CA ILE A 151 -23.36 4.15 -8.16
C ILE A 151 -22.46 4.34 -6.93
N LEU A 152 -21.30 4.99 -7.10
CA LEU A 152 -20.36 5.22 -6.01
C LEU A 152 -20.98 6.04 -4.88
N ASP A 153 -21.75 7.08 -5.17
CA ASP A 153 -22.43 7.89 -4.16
C ASP A 153 -23.44 7.05 -3.36
N LYS A 154 -24.25 6.22 -4.02
CA LYS A 154 -25.22 5.33 -3.33
C LYS A 154 -24.52 4.29 -2.45
N LEU A 155 -23.44 3.66 -2.93
CA LEU A 155 -22.66 2.72 -2.14
C LEU A 155 -21.94 3.44 -0.99
N GLY A 156 -21.38 4.61 -1.25
CA GLY A 156 -20.67 5.44 -0.28
C GLY A 156 -21.58 5.97 0.83
N GLU A 157 -22.85 6.30 0.53
CA GLU A 157 -23.83 6.68 1.54
C GLU A 157 -24.09 5.54 2.53
N LYS A 158 -24.25 4.30 2.05
CA LYS A 158 -24.37 3.11 2.90
C LYS A 158 -23.13 2.88 3.76
N CYS A 159 -21.93 3.00 3.17
CA CYS A 159 -20.67 2.91 3.92
C CYS A 159 -20.60 3.96 5.03
N ALA A 160 -20.91 5.23 4.71
CA ALA A 160 -20.88 6.33 5.67
C ALA A 160 -21.88 6.15 6.81
N ALA A 161 -23.10 5.68 6.52
CA ALA A 161 -24.11 5.36 7.53
C ALA A 161 -23.64 4.29 8.52
N ALA A 162 -22.76 3.40 8.08
CA ALA A 162 -22.15 2.35 8.91
C ALA A 162 -20.83 2.77 9.57
N GLY A 163 -20.32 3.98 9.32
CA GLY A 163 -19.05 4.50 9.86
C GLY A 163 -17.83 4.05 9.09
N LEU A 164 -17.99 3.56 7.86
CA LEU A 164 -16.90 3.32 6.91
C LEU A 164 -16.81 4.47 5.90
N GLN A 165 -15.62 4.66 5.31
CA GLN A 165 -15.47 5.56 4.17
C GLN A 165 -15.27 4.77 2.88
N LEU A 166 -16.06 5.07 1.84
CA LEU A 166 -15.83 4.51 0.53
C LEU A 166 -14.72 5.29 -0.18
N LEU A 167 -13.79 4.55 -0.79
CA LEU A 167 -12.78 5.07 -1.70
C LEU A 167 -12.91 4.40 -3.07
N TYR A 168 -12.65 5.17 -4.12
CA TYR A 168 -12.47 4.64 -5.46
C TYR A 168 -10.98 4.57 -5.78
N HIS A 169 -10.50 3.42 -6.25
CA HIS A 169 -9.13 3.20 -6.68
C HIS A 169 -9.03 3.37 -8.19
N ASN A 170 -8.02 4.10 -8.66
CA ASN A 170 -7.80 4.33 -10.09
C ASN A 170 -6.77 3.38 -10.70
N HIS A 171 -6.97 3.13 -11.99
CA HIS A 171 -5.97 2.62 -12.91
C HIS A 171 -5.60 3.71 -13.93
N ASP A 172 -5.01 3.34 -15.07
CA ASP A 172 -4.64 4.29 -16.12
C ASP A 172 -5.81 4.70 -17.02
N PHE A 173 -6.84 3.85 -17.13
CA PHE A 173 -7.94 4.08 -18.07
C PHE A 173 -8.89 5.19 -17.63
N GLU A 174 -9.01 5.49 -16.35
CA GLU A 174 -9.81 6.61 -15.85
C GLU A 174 -9.22 7.98 -16.20
N PHE A 175 -7.96 8.03 -16.60
CA PHE A 175 -7.30 9.26 -17.08
C PHE A 175 -7.43 9.47 -18.58
N ARG A 176 -8.10 8.59 -19.29
CA ARG A 176 -8.41 8.72 -20.72
C ARG A 176 -9.89 9.00 -20.91
N LYS A 177 -10.23 9.72 -21.98
CA LYS A 177 -11.63 9.94 -22.37
C LYS A 177 -12.34 8.60 -22.55
N ASP A 178 -13.48 8.47 -21.92
CA ASP A 178 -14.40 7.35 -22.09
C ASP A 178 -15.20 7.46 -23.42
N GLU A 179 -16.13 6.56 -23.63
CA GLU A 179 -17.01 6.53 -24.82
C GLU A 179 -17.89 7.78 -24.95
N THR A 180 -18.09 8.55 -23.87
CA THR A 180 -18.85 9.80 -23.85
C THR A 180 -17.98 11.03 -24.08
N GLY A 181 -16.65 10.86 -24.19
CA GLY A 181 -15.69 11.93 -24.37
C GLY A 181 -15.23 12.60 -23.07
N VAL A 182 -15.63 12.08 -21.92
CA VAL A 182 -15.31 12.57 -20.58
C VAL A 182 -14.06 11.85 -20.04
N VAL A 183 -13.23 12.52 -19.24
CA VAL A 183 -12.14 11.90 -18.46
C VAL A 183 -12.74 11.41 -17.13
N PRO A 184 -12.89 10.09 -16.93
CA PRO A 184 -13.65 9.55 -15.81
C PRO A 184 -13.18 10.02 -14.45
N ILE A 185 -11.87 10.01 -14.18
CA ILE A 185 -11.34 10.40 -12.87
C ILE A 185 -11.68 11.86 -12.51
N GLU A 186 -11.62 12.77 -13.48
CA GLU A 186 -11.96 14.18 -13.27
C GLU A 186 -13.45 14.32 -12.98
N TYR A 187 -14.30 13.64 -13.76
CA TYR A 187 -15.73 13.65 -13.53
C TYR A 187 -16.09 13.14 -12.12
N LEU A 188 -15.48 12.03 -11.67
CA LEU A 188 -15.71 11.48 -10.35
C LEU A 188 -15.26 12.44 -9.24
N LEU A 189 -14.08 13.06 -9.38
CA LEU A 189 -13.55 14.03 -8.41
C LEU A 189 -14.44 15.28 -8.27
N GLU A 190 -15.06 15.71 -9.35
CA GLU A 190 -15.91 16.90 -9.40
C GLU A 190 -17.36 16.63 -8.98
N ASN A 191 -17.88 15.44 -9.26
CA ASN A 191 -19.32 15.16 -9.14
C ASN A 191 -19.70 14.21 -8.00
N CYS A 192 -18.79 13.31 -7.53
CA CYS A 192 -19.08 12.49 -6.37
C CYS A 192 -19.09 13.34 -5.08
N ASN A 193 -20.05 13.07 -4.20
CA ASN A 193 -20.16 13.73 -2.91
C ASN A 193 -18.96 13.40 -2.01
N PRO A 194 -18.11 14.37 -1.64
CA PRO A 194 -16.90 14.14 -0.84
C PRO A 194 -17.18 13.63 0.59
N LYS A 195 -18.43 13.73 1.05
CA LYS A 195 -18.86 13.12 2.32
C LYS A 195 -18.93 11.60 2.21
N TYR A 196 -19.25 11.06 1.04
CA TYR A 196 -19.48 9.65 0.82
C TYR A 196 -18.34 8.97 0.08
N VAL A 197 -17.76 9.65 -0.91
CA VAL A 197 -16.75 9.09 -1.82
C VAL A 197 -15.48 9.92 -1.78
N ASN A 198 -14.37 9.29 -1.51
CA ASN A 198 -13.02 9.83 -1.69
C ASN A 198 -12.19 8.85 -2.54
N PHE A 199 -10.88 9.04 -2.62
CA PHE A 199 -10.07 8.30 -3.58
C PHE A 199 -8.86 7.64 -2.92
N GLN A 200 -8.54 6.45 -3.41
CA GLN A 200 -7.25 5.80 -3.25
C GLN A 200 -6.48 6.01 -4.55
N MET A 201 -5.43 6.85 -4.51
CA MET A 201 -4.65 7.12 -5.71
C MET A 201 -3.54 6.12 -5.88
N ASP A 202 -3.56 5.37 -6.98
CA ASP A 202 -2.43 4.55 -7.40
C ASP A 202 -1.45 5.40 -8.21
N LEU A 203 -0.27 5.63 -7.64
CA LEU A 203 0.74 6.54 -8.18
C LEU A 203 1.41 6.01 -9.45
N TYR A 204 1.51 4.67 -9.60
CA TYR A 204 2.01 4.05 -10.82
C TYR A 204 1.03 4.29 -11.99
N TRP A 205 -0.25 4.00 -11.77
CA TRP A 205 -1.24 4.09 -12.84
C TRP A 205 -1.47 5.52 -13.32
N VAL A 206 -1.45 6.50 -12.40
CA VAL A 206 -1.48 7.94 -12.78
C VAL A 206 -0.28 8.27 -13.66
N THR A 207 0.93 7.87 -13.24
CA THR A 207 2.17 8.11 -14.01
C THR A 207 2.15 7.36 -15.35
N LYS A 208 1.63 6.13 -15.36
CA LYS A 208 1.46 5.31 -16.58
C LYS A 208 0.53 5.97 -17.60
N ALA A 209 -0.50 6.64 -17.11
CA ALA A 209 -1.43 7.42 -17.96
C ALA A 209 -0.80 8.71 -18.51
N GLY A 210 0.41 9.09 -18.08
CA GLY A 210 1.07 10.34 -18.44
C GLY A 210 0.58 11.55 -17.65
N ALA A 211 -0.14 11.33 -16.54
CA ALA A 211 -0.62 12.37 -15.65
C ALA A 211 0.32 12.57 -14.45
N ASP A 212 0.23 13.73 -13.78
CA ASP A 212 1.04 14.05 -12.60
C ASP A 212 0.18 13.97 -11.32
N PRO A 213 0.52 13.10 -10.36
CA PRO A 213 -0.20 13.01 -9.09
C PRO A 213 -0.28 14.37 -8.35
N VAL A 214 0.79 15.15 -8.36
CA VAL A 214 0.84 16.44 -7.64
C VAL A 214 -0.10 17.47 -8.24
N ASP A 215 -0.30 17.45 -9.57
CA ASP A 215 -1.27 18.34 -10.19
C ASP A 215 -2.72 17.98 -9.82
N TYR A 216 -3.02 16.70 -9.69
CA TYR A 216 -4.32 16.26 -9.15
C TYR A 216 -4.50 16.65 -7.68
N PHE A 217 -3.46 16.59 -6.85
CA PHE A 217 -3.54 17.07 -5.46
C PHE A 217 -3.82 18.57 -5.38
N LYS A 218 -3.24 19.38 -6.27
CA LYS A 218 -3.50 20.84 -6.34
C LYS A 218 -4.93 21.14 -6.79
N ARG A 219 -5.43 20.42 -7.79
CA ARG A 219 -6.77 20.63 -8.34
C ARG A 219 -7.87 20.13 -7.39
N TYR A 220 -7.61 19.04 -6.66
CA TYR A 220 -8.59 18.37 -5.79
C TYR A 220 -8.02 18.12 -4.39
N PRO A 221 -7.71 19.19 -3.61
CA PRO A 221 -7.06 19.04 -2.32
C PRO A 221 -7.92 18.25 -1.34
N GLY A 222 -7.25 17.38 -0.57
CA GLY A 222 -7.91 16.60 0.47
C GLY A 222 -8.71 15.38 0.00
N ARG A 223 -8.79 15.09 -1.31
CA ARG A 223 -9.62 14.01 -1.85
C ARG A 223 -8.94 12.63 -1.86
N PHE A 224 -7.61 12.55 -1.77
CA PHE A 224 -6.84 11.30 -1.90
C PHE A 224 -6.39 10.80 -0.53
N LYS A 225 -7.24 9.97 0.11
CA LYS A 225 -7.05 9.53 1.51
C LYS A 225 -6.01 8.43 1.67
N ILE A 226 -5.86 7.61 0.63
CA ILE A 226 -4.89 6.51 0.60
C ILE A 226 -4.08 6.61 -0.69
N TRP A 227 -2.79 6.24 -0.62
CA TRP A 227 -1.97 6.04 -1.81
C TRP A 227 -1.57 4.59 -1.96
N HIS A 228 -1.59 4.09 -3.21
CA HIS A 228 -0.79 2.94 -3.60
C HIS A 228 0.57 3.43 -4.08
N VAL A 229 1.61 3.05 -3.33
CA VAL A 229 3.01 3.35 -3.66
C VAL A 229 3.53 2.16 -4.46
N LYS A 230 3.42 2.28 -5.76
CA LYS A 230 3.74 1.27 -6.76
C LYS A 230 4.71 1.90 -7.76
N ASP A 231 5.92 1.32 -7.92
CA ASP A 231 7.00 1.93 -8.69
C ASP A 231 7.04 1.41 -10.13
N MET A 232 7.74 2.13 -10.99
CA MET A 232 7.83 1.89 -12.43
C MET A 232 9.28 1.88 -12.89
N ASP A 233 9.69 0.80 -13.56
CA ASP A 233 11.01 0.72 -14.21
C ASP A 233 11.08 1.54 -15.51
N ASP A 234 12.26 1.59 -16.13
CA ASP A 234 12.49 2.34 -17.37
C ASP A 234 11.70 1.80 -18.57
N GLN A 235 11.25 0.55 -18.50
CA GLN A 235 10.43 -0.11 -19.52
C GLN A 235 8.92 0.09 -19.26
N GLY A 236 8.55 0.80 -18.19
CA GLY A 236 7.18 1.03 -17.81
C GLY A 236 6.50 -0.20 -17.16
N ARG A 237 7.28 -1.13 -16.60
CA ARG A 237 6.80 -2.29 -15.85
C ARG A 237 6.81 -1.99 -14.35
N PHE A 238 6.14 -2.85 -13.57
CA PHE A 238 6.19 -2.75 -12.11
C PHE A 238 7.60 -3.03 -11.58
N ALA A 239 8.00 -2.29 -10.56
CA ALA A 239 9.27 -2.46 -9.86
C ALA A 239 9.05 -2.34 -8.34
N PRO A 240 9.90 -2.97 -7.53
CA PRO A 240 9.92 -2.69 -6.10
C PRO A 240 10.16 -1.20 -5.84
N VAL A 241 9.49 -0.64 -4.83
CA VAL A 241 9.58 0.78 -4.46
C VAL A 241 11.04 1.18 -4.21
N GLY A 242 11.47 2.25 -4.87
CA GLY A 242 12.83 2.78 -4.80
C GLY A 242 13.80 2.17 -5.83
N ASN A 243 13.35 1.18 -6.62
CA ASN A 243 14.11 0.61 -7.74
C ASN A 243 13.61 1.09 -9.10
N GLY A 244 12.54 1.89 -9.13
CA GLY A 244 11.97 2.48 -10.32
C GLY A 244 12.33 3.96 -10.48
N LYS A 245 11.54 4.66 -11.29
CA LYS A 245 11.78 6.05 -11.71
C LYS A 245 10.76 7.07 -11.19
N ILE A 246 9.73 6.63 -10.45
CA ILE A 246 8.72 7.56 -9.92
C ILE A 246 9.36 8.40 -8.81
N ASP A 247 9.26 9.72 -8.92
CA ASP A 247 9.78 10.67 -7.92
C ASP A 247 8.84 10.72 -6.70
N PHE A 248 8.87 9.65 -5.89
CA PHE A 248 8.07 9.56 -4.67
C PHE A 248 8.46 10.61 -3.63
N LYS A 249 9.68 11.11 -3.63
CA LYS A 249 10.08 12.18 -2.70
C LYS A 249 9.28 13.45 -2.97
N ARG A 250 9.20 13.88 -4.23
CA ARG A 250 8.38 15.03 -4.64
C ARG A 250 6.90 14.82 -4.32
N ILE A 251 6.39 13.62 -4.57
CA ILE A 251 4.99 13.28 -4.29
C ILE A 251 4.74 13.32 -2.78
N LEU A 252 5.61 12.73 -1.97
CA LEU A 252 5.51 12.68 -0.50
C LEU A 252 5.53 14.07 0.13
N ASP A 253 6.30 15.01 -0.40
CA ASP A 253 6.36 16.39 0.06
C ASP A 253 4.99 17.10 -0.08
N ASN A 254 4.10 16.59 -0.93
CA ASN A 254 2.74 17.08 -1.16
C ASN A 254 1.64 16.28 -0.42
N LYS A 255 2.00 15.37 0.49
CA LYS A 255 1.04 14.50 1.20
C LYS A 255 -0.09 15.24 1.91
N LYS A 256 0.20 16.40 2.51
CA LYS A 256 -0.81 17.21 3.19
C LYS A 256 -1.84 17.77 2.22
N LEU A 257 -1.40 18.19 1.04
CA LEU A 257 -2.28 18.71 0.00
C LEU A 257 -3.21 17.63 -0.55
N SER A 258 -2.71 16.41 -0.74
CA SER A 258 -3.53 15.28 -1.18
C SER A 258 -4.58 14.87 -0.14
N GLY A 259 -4.30 15.07 1.15
CA GLY A 259 -5.12 14.58 2.27
C GLY A 259 -4.81 13.15 2.67
N MET A 260 -3.63 12.63 2.31
CA MET A 260 -3.20 11.27 2.60
C MET A 260 -3.20 10.98 4.10
N GLN A 261 -3.84 9.89 4.47
CA GLN A 261 -3.88 9.35 5.83
C GLN A 261 -3.10 8.04 5.94
N TYR A 262 -3.12 7.21 4.89
CA TYR A 262 -2.41 5.94 4.79
C TYR A 262 -1.80 5.76 3.41
N TYR A 263 -0.84 4.86 3.32
CA TYR A 263 -0.28 4.42 2.05
C TYR A 263 0.04 2.92 2.13
N PHE A 264 0.00 2.25 0.97
CA PHE A 264 0.32 0.83 0.83
C PHE A 264 1.27 0.63 -0.32
N VAL A 265 2.31 -0.17 -0.08
CA VAL A 265 3.09 -0.74 -1.18
C VAL A 265 2.20 -1.71 -1.94
N GLU A 266 2.24 -1.65 -3.25
CA GLU A 266 1.65 -2.66 -4.11
C GLU A 266 2.54 -2.93 -5.33
N GLN A 267 2.57 -4.20 -5.78
CA GLN A 267 3.23 -4.61 -7.01
C GLN A 267 2.45 -5.77 -7.64
N ASP A 268 1.85 -5.53 -8.82
CA ASP A 268 0.91 -6.48 -9.43
C ASP A 268 1.61 -7.68 -10.06
N ALA A 269 2.87 -7.50 -10.50
CA ALA A 269 3.72 -8.55 -11.03
C ALA A 269 5.19 -8.30 -10.70
N CYS A 270 5.92 -9.37 -10.41
CA CYS A 270 7.36 -9.36 -10.17
C CYS A 270 8.08 -9.98 -11.37
N PHE A 271 9.25 -9.42 -11.75
CA PHE A 271 10.00 -9.84 -12.94
C PHE A 271 11.36 -10.44 -12.62
N ASN A 272 12.01 -9.97 -11.54
CA ASN A 272 13.36 -10.41 -11.17
C ASN A 272 13.40 -10.99 -9.74
N GLU A 273 12.33 -10.82 -8.98
CA GLU A 273 12.20 -11.25 -7.59
C GLU A 273 10.87 -11.96 -7.36
N THR A 274 10.75 -12.68 -6.26
CA THR A 274 9.45 -13.19 -5.79
C THR A 274 8.66 -12.08 -5.12
N PRO A 275 7.31 -12.16 -5.04
CA PRO A 275 6.50 -11.17 -4.33
C PRO A 275 6.93 -10.94 -2.86
N LEU A 276 7.39 -12.00 -2.17
CA LEU A 276 7.86 -11.89 -0.78
C LEU A 276 9.23 -11.21 -0.67
N GLU A 277 10.09 -11.32 -1.67
CA GLU A 277 11.33 -10.54 -1.75
C GLU A 277 11.03 -9.08 -2.13
N ALA A 278 10.12 -8.87 -3.08
CA ALA A 278 9.72 -7.53 -3.53
C ALA A 278 9.20 -6.66 -2.37
N ILE A 279 8.40 -7.21 -1.45
CA ILE A 279 7.88 -6.45 -0.31
C ILE A 279 8.99 -6.02 0.65
N VAL A 280 10.03 -6.85 0.86
CA VAL A 280 11.20 -6.51 1.68
C VAL A 280 12.03 -5.40 1.03
N ILE A 281 12.26 -5.49 -0.29
CA ILE A 281 12.97 -4.46 -1.06
C ILE A 281 12.20 -3.14 -1.00
N SER A 282 10.89 -3.20 -1.23
CA SER A 282 10.01 -2.04 -1.22
C SER A 282 9.94 -1.35 0.14
N HIS A 283 9.91 -2.11 1.25
CA HIS A 283 9.93 -1.53 2.59
C HIS A 283 11.21 -0.71 2.83
N LYS A 284 12.38 -1.25 2.44
CA LYS A 284 13.66 -0.53 2.49
C LYS A 284 13.68 0.69 1.56
N GLY A 285 13.00 0.59 0.41
CA GLY A 285 12.81 1.71 -0.52
C GLY A 285 11.99 2.84 0.10
N LEU A 286 10.87 2.52 0.74
CA LEU A 286 10.04 3.50 1.49
C LEU A 286 10.87 4.27 2.50
N GLU A 287 11.69 3.57 3.27
CA GLU A 287 12.55 4.17 4.28
C GLU A 287 13.55 5.17 3.69
N LYS A 288 14.25 4.76 2.63
CA LYS A 288 15.22 5.63 1.92
C LYS A 288 14.57 6.88 1.33
N ILE A 289 13.32 6.78 0.84
CA ILE A 289 12.54 7.90 0.31
C ILE A 289 12.08 8.84 1.44
N GLY A 290 11.91 8.32 2.66
CA GLY A 290 11.48 9.08 3.84
C GLY A 290 10.02 8.89 4.21
N PHE A 291 9.37 7.84 3.75
CA PHE A 291 8.10 7.38 4.31
C PHE A 291 8.29 6.90 5.75
N LYS A 292 7.27 7.13 6.59
CA LYS A 292 7.29 6.72 8.01
C LYS A 292 5.88 6.35 8.45
#